data_3854a3b3dec0badf00f6314a00bc0854
#
_entry.id   3854a3b3dec0badf00f6314a00bc0854
#
_cell.length_a   1.000
_cell.length_b   1.000
_cell.length_c   1.000
_cell.angle_alpha   90.00
_cell.angle_beta   90.00
_cell.angle_gamma   90.00
#
_symmetry.space_group_name_H-M   'P 1'
#
loop_
_entity.id
_entity.type
_entity.pdbx_description
1 polymer ?
#
loop_
_entity_poly.entity_id
_entity_poly.type
_entity_poly.pdbx_seq_one_letter_code
_entity_poly.pdbx_strand_id
1 'polypeptide(L)'
;MEGAARELGSFEMEAETVLPYSIKEQRESLPIFQLRDTLVNMIKDNQVLIVVGETGSGKSSQMAQYLAEGGLAAQGEIGCTQPRRVAAKTVATRVAEEFGCRLGEEVGYSIRFEDCTTRRTKIKYMTDGILLREALRDTELSAYSCIILDEAHERSINTDVLFGLLKKVVKQRPELKLVVTSATLDAAKFSGYFHGAPTITIPGRTFPVAIEYLKEPTQNYINSSFTIIKDIHTNEP
;
A
#
# COMPACT_ATOMS: atom_id res chain seq x y z
N MET A 1 46.45 -11.51 -44.41
CA MET A 1 45.98 -10.21 -43.94
C MET A 1 45.15 -10.50 -42.69
N GLU A 2 45.80 -10.27 -41.57
CA GLU A 2 45.31 -10.51 -40.21
C GLU A 2 44.36 -9.41 -39.83
N GLY A 3 43.19 -9.74 -39.34
CA GLY A 3 42.20 -8.82 -38.79
C GLY A 3 42.07 -9.04 -37.29
N ALA A 4 42.56 -8.11 -36.53
CA ALA A 4 42.63 -8.10 -35.08
C ALA A 4 41.25 -8.24 -34.42
N ALA A 5 41.10 -9.26 -33.60
CA ALA A 5 40.06 -9.38 -32.58
C ALA A 5 40.40 -8.39 -31.45
N ARG A 6 39.53 -7.37 -31.23
CA ARG A 6 39.58 -6.51 -30.05
C ARG A 6 38.94 -7.24 -28.90
N GLU A 7 39.72 -7.56 -27.88
CA GLU A 7 39.28 -8.00 -26.57
C GLU A 7 38.36 -6.94 -25.97
N LEU A 8 37.11 -7.34 -25.68
CA LEU A 8 36.21 -6.60 -24.81
C LEU A 8 36.70 -6.84 -23.38
N GLY A 9 37.39 -5.88 -22.82
CA GLY A 9 37.75 -5.85 -21.42
C GLY A 9 36.47 -5.91 -20.57
N SER A 10 36.41 -6.89 -19.70
CA SER A 10 35.43 -7.01 -18.62
C SER A 10 35.62 -5.83 -17.67
N PHE A 11 34.73 -4.85 -17.74
CA PHE A 11 34.56 -3.87 -16.68
C PHE A 11 33.83 -4.58 -15.54
N GLU A 12 34.59 -5.15 -14.61
CA GLU A 12 34.08 -5.43 -13.29
C GLU A 12 33.88 -4.07 -12.58
N MET A 13 32.65 -3.56 -12.64
CA MET A 13 32.23 -2.52 -11.72
C MET A 13 32.15 -3.18 -10.33
N GLU A 14 33.09 -2.87 -9.46
CA GLU A 14 32.93 -3.06 -8.04
C GLU A 14 31.74 -2.19 -7.61
N ALA A 15 30.54 -2.80 -7.57
CA ALA A 15 29.41 -2.21 -6.91
C ALA A 15 29.80 -2.11 -5.44
N GLU A 16 30.02 -0.90 -4.92
CA GLU A 16 30.01 -0.64 -3.49
C GLU A 16 28.76 -1.30 -2.91
N THR A 17 28.97 -2.37 -2.17
CA THR A 17 27.90 -3.11 -1.50
C THR A 17 27.43 -2.20 -0.37
N VAL A 18 26.51 -1.29 -0.65
CA VAL A 18 25.71 -0.62 0.38
C VAL A 18 25.04 -1.76 1.13
N LEU A 19 25.50 -2.06 2.36
CA LEU A 19 24.91 -3.08 3.20
C LEU A 19 23.40 -2.79 3.27
N PRO A 20 22.54 -3.72 2.82
CA PRO A 20 21.12 -3.45 2.78
C PRO A 20 20.66 -3.17 4.22
N TYR A 21 19.97 -2.04 4.43
CA TYR A 21 19.33 -1.75 5.70
C TYR A 21 18.55 -2.99 6.16
N SER A 22 18.66 -3.34 7.43
CA SER A 22 17.85 -4.42 8.00
C SER A 22 16.36 -4.12 7.77
N ILE A 23 15.52 -5.14 7.71
CA ILE A 23 14.06 -4.96 7.57
C ILE A 23 13.52 -4.00 8.62
N LYS A 24 14.04 -4.07 9.84
CA LYS A 24 13.67 -3.16 10.92
C LYS A 24 14.03 -1.70 10.60
N GLU A 25 15.24 -1.43 10.16
CA GLU A 25 15.67 -0.08 9.79
C GLU A 25 14.87 0.47 8.62
N GLN A 26 14.55 -0.38 7.62
CA GLN A 26 13.69 0.00 6.52
C GLN A 26 12.29 0.41 7.00
N ARG A 27 11.66 -0.37 7.89
CA ARG A 27 10.36 -0.04 8.50
C ARG A 27 10.41 1.26 9.29
N GLU A 28 11.44 1.45 10.13
CA GLU A 28 11.61 2.63 10.98
C GLU A 28 11.95 3.89 10.19
N SER A 29 12.52 3.76 8.99
CA SER A 29 12.81 4.89 8.10
C SER A 29 11.57 5.44 7.36
N LEU A 30 10.44 4.72 7.36
CA LEU A 30 9.23 5.15 6.66
C LEU A 30 8.56 6.33 7.39
N PRO A 31 8.01 7.32 6.66
CA PRO A 31 7.35 8.48 7.28
C PRO A 31 6.24 8.12 8.28
N ILE A 32 5.48 7.06 8.01
CA ILE A 32 4.39 6.59 8.88
C ILE A 32 4.87 6.11 10.26
N PHE A 33 6.15 5.71 10.39
CA PHE A 33 6.67 5.13 11.63
C PHE A 33 6.55 6.09 12.82
N GLN A 34 6.82 7.37 12.61
CA GLN A 34 6.72 8.39 13.66
C GLN A 34 5.29 8.58 14.20
N LEU A 35 4.28 8.17 13.43
CA LEU A 35 2.88 8.29 13.79
C LEU A 35 2.26 6.96 14.26
N ARG A 36 3.05 5.90 14.41
CA ARG A 36 2.57 4.54 14.74
C ARG A 36 1.61 4.53 15.92
N ASP A 37 2.04 5.04 17.07
CA ASP A 37 1.25 5.00 18.29
C ASP A 37 0.02 5.92 18.21
N THR A 38 0.17 7.07 17.58
CA THR A 38 -0.95 7.98 17.32
C THR A 38 -2.02 7.31 16.45
N LEU A 39 -1.62 6.65 15.36
CA LEU A 39 -2.52 5.93 14.45
C LEU A 39 -3.28 4.81 15.18
N VAL A 40 -2.56 3.98 15.94
CA VAL A 40 -3.17 2.87 16.69
C VAL A 40 -4.18 3.40 17.70
N ASN A 41 -3.85 4.46 18.43
CA ASN A 41 -4.76 5.06 19.42
C ASN A 41 -5.98 5.70 18.74
N MET A 42 -5.78 6.48 17.66
CA MET A 42 -6.89 7.08 16.92
C MET A 42 -7.87 6.03 16.37
N ILE A 43 -7.37 4.88 15.90
CA ILE A 43 -8.23 3.81 15.39
C ILE A 43 -8.96 3.11 16.55
N LYS A 44 -8.33 2.94 17.71
CA LYS A 44 -8.99 2.39 18.90
C LYS A 44 -10.13 3.29 19.37
N ASP A 45 -9.89 4.60 19.40
CA ASP A 45 -10.84 5.59 19.92
C ASP A 45 -11.97 5.93 18.94
N ASN A 46 -11.75 5.73 17.64
CA ASN A 46 -12.72 6.05 16.60
C ASN A 46 -13.10 4.82 15.79
N GLN A 47 -14.35 4.75 15.37
CA GLN A 47 -14.82 3.65 14.52
C GLN A 47 -14.33 3.78 13.08
N VAL A 48 -14.29 5.01 12.57
CA VAL A 48 -13.81 5.32 11.22
C VAL A 48 -12.68 6.33 11.30
N LEU A 49 -11.59 6.08 10.57
CA LEU A 49 -10.44 6.98 10.46
C LEU A 49 -10.07 7.20 8.99
N ILE A 50 -9.84 8.44 8.61
CA ILE A 50 -9.31 8.80 7.29
C ILE A 50 -7.82 9.08 7.41
N VAL A 51 -7.00 8.39 6.63
CA VAL A 51 -5.53 8.53 6.65
C VAL A 51 -5.04 9.04 5.31
N VAL A 52 -4.48 10.23 5.32
CA VAL A 52 -3.90 10.85 4.12
C VAL A 52 -2.38 10.72 4.17
N GLY A 53 -1.77 10.46 3.05
CA GLY A 53 -0.32 10.43 2.94
C GLY A 53 0.11 10.08 1.53
N GLU A 54 1.23 10.61 1.10
CA GLU A 54 1.77 10.36 -0.23
C GLU A 54 2.13 8.90 -0.47
N THR A 55 2.26 8.52 -1.73
CA THR A 55 2.81 7.21 -2.13
C THR A 55 4.21 7.06 -1.54
N GLY A 56 4.56 5.87 -1.06
CA GLY A 56 5.85 5.64 -0.41
C GLY A 56 5.91 6.03 1.07
N SER A 57 4.87 6.61 1.66
CA SER A 57 4.84 6.93 3.10
C SER A 57 4.72 5.70 4.01
N GLY A 58 4.48 4.51 3.45
CA GLY A 58 4.38 3.25 4.19
C GLY A 58 2.95 2.85 4.59
N LYS A 59 1.90 3.57 4.16
CA LYS A 59 0.50 3.26 4.52
C LYS A 59 0.13 1.80 4.27
N SER A 60 0.29 1.36 3.03
CA SER A 60 -0.15 0.02 2.58
C SER A 60 0.58 -1.12 3.30
N SER A 61 1.87 -0.96 3.59
CA SER A 61 2.67 -2.02 4.21
C SER A 61 2.65 -1.97 5.74
N GLN A 62 2.61 -0.80 6.37
CA GLN A 62 2.80 -0.69 7.81
C GLN A 62 1.50 -0.63 8.60
N MET A 63 0.45 -0.01 8.08
CA MET A 63 -0.76 0.22 8.86
C MET A 63 -1.39 -1.07 9.38
N ALA A 64 -1.56 -2.06 8.52
CA ALA A 64 -2.14 -3.35 8.92
C ALA A 64 -1.29 -4.04 10.00
N GLN A 65 0.05 -3.94 9.90
CA GLN A 65 0.97 -4.48 10.90
C GLN A 65 0.82 -3.76 12.25
N TYR A 66 0.79 -2.42 12.26
CA TYR A 66 0.61 -1.64 13.49
C TYR A 66 -0.70 -1.96 14.20
N LEU A 67 -1.77 -2.17 13.45
CA LEU A 67 -3.06 -2.56 14.00
C LEU A 67 -3.04 -3.97 14.57
N ALA A 68 -2.37 -4.91 13.90
CA ALA A 68 -2.19 -6.28 14.39
C ALA A 68 -1.35 -6.29 15.67
N GLU A 69 -0.22 -5.58 15.69
CA GLU A 69 0.64 -5.38 16.86
C GLU A 69 -0.11 -4.65 17.99
N GLY A 70 -1.01 -3.74 17.65
CA GLY A 70 -1.88 -3.00 18.58
C GLY A 70 -3.03 -3.82 19.17
N GLY A 71 -3.16 -5.10 18.78
CA GLY A 71 -4.11 -6.07 19.36
C GLY A 71 -5.43 -6.21 18.61
N LEU A 72 -5.68 -5.48 17.49
CA LEU A 72 -6.94 -5.63 16.75
C LEU A 72 -7.09 -7.02 16.13
N ALA A 73 -5.98 -7.66 15.75
CA ALA A 73 -5.97 -9.00 15.19
C ALA A 73 -6.41 -10.13 16.17
N ALA A 74 -6.53 -9.81 17.45
CA ALA A 74 -7.07 -10.75 18.44
C ALA A 74 -8.61 -10.85 18.41
N GLN A 75 -9.27 -9.88 17.81
CA GLN A 75 -10.73 -9.78 17.73
C GLN A 75 -11.31 -10.23 16.37
N GLY A 76 -10.45 -10.47 15.37
CA GLY A 76 -10.81 -10.84 14.01
C GLY A 76 -9.70 -10.50 13.03
N GLU A 77 -9.88 -10.83 11.77
CA GLU A 77 -8.91 -10.50 10.72
C GLU A 77 -8.84 -8.98 10.46
N ILE A 78 -7.67 -8.51 10.04
CA ILE A 78 -7.49 -7.17 9.47
C ILE A 78 -7.47 -7.32 7.97
N GLY A 79 -8.55 -6.88 7.31
CA GLY A 79 -8.66 -6.87 5.85
C GLY A 79 -8.10 -5.58 5.27
N CYS A 80 -7.23 -5.68 4.27
CA CYS A 80 -6.71 -4.51 3.54
C CYS A 80 -6.99 -4.66 2.06
N THR A 81 -7.80 -3.77 1.49
CA THR A 81 -8.11 -3.83 0.06
C THR A 81 -7.05 -3.10 -0.77
N GLN A 82 -6.88 -3.57 -1.99
CA GLN A 82 -6.03 -2.98 -3.01
C GLN A 82 -6.78 -2.92 -4.34
N PRO A 83 -6.69 -1.84 -5.11
CA PRO A 83 -7.39 -1.76 -6.39
C PRO A 83 -6.86 -2.75 -7.42
N ARG A 84 -5.59 -3.14 -7.30
CA ARG A 84 -4.89 -4.00 -8.28
C ARG A 84 -4.47 -5.33 -7.68
N ARG A 85 -4.66 -6.42 -8.44
CA ARG A 85 -4.29 -7.78 -8.04
C ARG A 85 -2.80 -7.92 -7.70
N VAL A 86 -1.94 -7.33 -8.54
CA VAL A 86 -0.49 -7.36 -8.33
C VAL A 86 -0.12 -6.64 -7.04
N ALA A 87 -0.71 -5.47 -6.76
CA ALA A 87 -0.47 -4.74 -5.53
C ALA A 87 -0.83 -5.56 -4.29
N ALA A 88 -2.02 -6.17 -4.25
CA ALA A 88 -2.44 -7.02 -3.13
C ALA A 88 -1.43 -8.14 -2.84
N LYS A 89 -0.97 -8.85 -3.88
CA LYS A 89 0.01 -9.93 -3.74
C LYS A 89 1.39 -9.43 -3.30
N THR A 90 1.89 -8.38 -3.95
CA THR A 90 3.24 -7.83 -3.67
C THR A 90 3.32 -7.25 -2.27
N VAL A 91 2.29 -6.48 -1.84
CA VAL A 91 2.27 -5.92 -0.49
C VAL A 91 2.16 -7.03 0.55
N ALA A 92 1.30 -8.03 0.34
CA ALA A 92 1.19 -9.18 1.25
C ALA A 92 2.51 -9.94 1.39
N THR A 93 3.23 -10.16 0.28
CA THR A 93 4.54 -10.84 0.30
C THR A 93 5.54 -10.02 1.14
N ARG A 94 5.63 -8.72 0.87
CA ARG A 94 6.52 -7.83 1.62
C ARG A 94 6.18 -7.78 3.11
N VAL A 95 4.89 -7.70 3.44
CA VAL A 95 4.43 -7.67 4.84
C VAL A 95 4.67 -9.00 5.53
N ALA A 96 4.54 -10.14 4.85
CA ALA A 96 4.90 -11.45 5.43
C ALA A 96 6.40 -11.52 5.78
N GLU A 97 7.27 -11.01 4.91
CA GLU A 97 8.71 -10.90 5.19
C GLU A 97 8.99 -10.01 6.41
N GLU A 98 8.37 -8.83 6.47
CA GLU A 98 8.51 -7.89 7.59
C GLU A 98 7.95 -8.43 8.91
N PHE A 99 6.87 -9.20 8.83
CA PHE A 99 6.21 -9.82 9.97
C PHE A 99 6.96 -11.07 10.47
N GLY A 100 7.88 -11.58 9.65
CA GLY A 100 8.67 -12.78 9.96
C GLY A 100 7.88 -14.07 9.85
N CYS A 101 6.88 -14.15 8.98
CA CYS A 101 6.06 -15.33 8.76
C CYS A 101 6.09 -15.79 7.29
N ARG A 102 5.69 -17.04 7.07
CA ARG A 102 5.47 -17.53 5.71
C ARG A 102 4.18 -16.94 5.15
N LEU A 103 4.23 -16.48 3.88
CA LEU A 103 3.04 -15.99 3.17
C LEU A 103 1.94 -17.07 3.15
N GLY A 104 0.72 -16.66 3.51
CA GLY A 104 -0.44 -17.54 3.69
C GLY A 104 -0.66 -17.99 5.13
N GLU A 105 0.29 -17.76 6.05
CA GLU A 105 0.10 -18.03 7.47
C GLU A 105 -0.53 -16.81 8.18
N GLU A 106 0.23 -16.05 8.98
CA GLU A 106 -0.30 -14.88 9.68
C GLU A 106 -0.63 -13.73 8.74
N VAL A 107 0.08 -13.62 7.61
CA VAL A 107 -0.17 -12.66 6.54
C VAL A 107 -0.47 -13.42 5.25
N GLY A 108 -1.59 -13.09 4.64
CA GLY A 108 -2.03 -13.72 3.40
C GLY A 108 -2.68 -12.74 2.43
N TYR A 109 -3.11 -13.27 1.29
CA TYR A 109 -3.87 -12.49 0.31
C TYR A 109 -4.95 -13.32 -0.38
N SER A 110 -5.96 -12.63 -0.88
CA SER A 110 -7.01 -13.22 -1.72
C SER A 110 -7.31 -12.34 -2.92
N ILE A 111 -7.14 -12.89 -4.10
CA ILE A 111 -7.43 -12.23 -5.37
C ILE A 111 -8.26 -13.16 -6.26
N ARG A 112 -8.78 -12.67 -7.38
CA ARG A 112 -9.60 -13.49 -8.26
C ARG A 112 -8.82 -14.72 -8.75
N PHE A 113 -9.35 -15.93 -8.45
CA PHE A 113 -8.80 -17.25 -8.76
C PHE A 113 -7.55 -17.66 -7.97
N GLU A 114 -7.12 -16.89 -7.00
CA GLU A 114 -5.97 -17.22 -6.18
C GLU A 114 -6.22 -16.78 -4.72
N ASP A 115 -6.16 -17.73 -3.81
CA ASP A 115 -6.30 -17.51 -2.38
C ASP A 115 -5.09 -18.13 -1.66
N CYS A 116 -4.41 -17.31 -0.89
CA CYS A 116 -3.25 -17.72 -0.10
C CYS A 116 -3.47 -17.27 1.36
N THR A 117 -4.47 -17.88 1.99
CA THR A 117 -4.83 -17.66 3.39
C THR A 117 -5.01 -18.97 4.12
N THR A 118 -4.96 -18.94 5.44
CA THR A 118 -5.24 -20.06 6.33
C THR A 118 -6.06 -19.57 7.52
N ARG A 119 -6.48 -20.50 8.41
CA ARG A 119 -7.14 -20.13 9.67
C ARG A 119 -6.26 -19.32 10.64
N ARG A 120 -4.95 -19.24 10.36
CA ARG A 120 -3.99 -18.45 11.14
C ARG A 120 -3.84 -17.03 10.62
N THR A 121 -4.44 -16.72 9.47
CA THR A 121 -4.31 -15.41 8.84
C THR A 121 -4.89 -14.32 9.73
N LYS A 122 -4.09 -13.33 10.05
CA LYS A 122 -4.41 -12.15 10.86
C LYS A 122 -4.54 -10.90 10.00
N ILE A 123 -3.70 -10.82 8.96
CA ILE A 123 -3.69 -9.71 7.99
C ILE A 123 -3.95 -10.31 6.62
N LYS A 124 -5.01 -9.87 5.99
CA LYS A 124 -5.44 -10.36 4.67
C LYS A 124 -5.52 -9.22 3.67
N TYR A 125 -4.59 -9.23 2.73
CA TYR A 125 -4.64 -8.34 1.58
C TYR A 125 -5.56 -8.91 0.50
N MET A 126 -6.39 -8.07 -0.11
CA MET A 126 -7.32 -8.53 -1.14
C MET A 126 -7.65 -7.43 -2.14
N THR A 127 -8.23 -7.79 -3.26
CA THR A 127 -8.80 -6.76 -4.14
C THR A 127 -10.17 -6.31 -3.64
N ASP A 128 -10.55 -5.06 -3.97
CA ASP A 128 -11.89 -4.50 -3.65
C ASP A 128 -13.01 -5.45 -4.06
N GLY A 129 -12.88 -6.08 -5.23
CA GLY A 129 -13.87 -7.03 -5.74
C GLY A 129 -13.98 -8.33 -4.93
N ILE A 130 -12.94 -8.73 -4.21
CA ILE A 130 -13.00 -9.88 -3.29
C ILE A 130 -13.78 -9.49 -2.02
N LEU A 131 -13.44 -8.36 -1.41
CA LEU A 131 -14.18 -7.88 -0.23
C LEU A 131 -15.67 -7.67 -0.55
N LEU A 132 -15.97 -7.11 -1.73
CA LEU A 132 -17.37 -6.97 -2.18
C LEU A 132 -18.07 -8.32 -2.29
N ARG A 133 -17.42 -9.35 -2.81
CA ARG A 133 -17.97 -10.70 -2.92
C ARG A 133 -18.18 -11.33 -1.54
N GLU A 134 -17.28 -11.12 -0.60
CA GLU A 134 -17.43 -11.58 0.78
C GLU A 134 -18.63 -10.92 1.45
N ALA A 135 -18.78 -9.60 1.27
CA ALA A 135 -19.90 -8.84 1.79
C ALA A 135 -21.28 -9.25 1.22
N LEU A 136 -21.31 -9.86 0.03
CA LEU A 136 -22.53 -10.45 -0.53
C LEU A 136 -22.92 -11.78 0.15
N ARG A 137 -21.96 -12.47 0.76
CA ARG A 137 -22.18 -13.74 1.46
C ARG A 137 -22.40 -13.53 2.95
N ASP A 138 -21.63 -12.63 3.53
CA ASP A 138 -21.70 -12.21 4.92
C ASP A 138 -21.82 -10.68 4.95
N THR A 139 -23.05 -10.20 5.06
CA THR A 139 -23.37 -8.78 5.01
C THR A 139 -22.81 -8.00 6.19
N GLU A 140 -22.43 -8.67 7.27
CA GLU A 140 -21.82 -8.08 8.45
C GLU A 140 -20.30 -8.11 8.42
N LEU A 141 -19.70 -8.87 7.47
CA LEU A 141 -18.24 -9.05 7.39
C LEU A 141 -17.66 -9.53 8.73
N SER A 142 -18.33 -10.53 9.33
CA SER A 142 -18.12 -10.98 10.71
C SER A 142 -16.70 -11.46 11.02
N ALA A 143 -15.96 -11.93 10.00
CA ALA A 143 -14.57 -12.35 10.14
C ALA A 143 -13.60 -11.19 10.49
N TYR A 144 -13.99 -9.94 10.20
CA TYR A 144 -13.10 -8.79 10.31
C TYR A 144 -13.30 -8.00 11.60
N SER A 145 -12.20 -7.64 12.25
CA SER A 145 -12.15 -6.62 13.31
C SER A 145 -11.84 -5.23 12.78
N CYS A 146 -11.10 -5.17 11.67
CA CYS A 146 -10.74 -3.93 10.99
C CYS A 146 -10.71 -4.14 9.47
N ILE A 147 -11.21 -3.15 8.74
CA ILE A 147 -11.12 -3.09 7.28
C ILE A 147 -10.37 -1.81 6.91
N ILE A 148 -9.35 -1.95 6.06
CA ILE A 148 -8.59 -0.85 5.47
C ILE A 148 -8.95 -0.79 3.99
N LEU A 149 -9.64 0.29 3.57
CA LEU A 149 -9.81 0.61 2.16
C LEU A 149 -8.61 1.43 1.69
N ASP A 150 -7.65 0.76 1.07
CA ASP A 150 -6.42 1.42 0.62
C ASP A 150 -6.57 2.00 -0.79
N GLU A 151 -5.80 3.05 -1.07
CA GLU A 151 -5.79 3.77 -2.36
C GLU A 151 -7.20 4.27 -2.79
N ALA A 152 -8.01 4.70 -1.83
CA ALA A 152 -9.41 5.09 -2.05
C ALA A 152 -9.59 6.23 -3.08
N HIS A 153 -8.53 7.01 -3.34
CA HIS A 153 -8.53 8.08 -4.35
C HIS A 153 -8.56 7.56 -5.79
N GLU A 154 -8.23 6.29 -6.06
CA GLU A 154 -8.37 5.70 -7.40
C GLU A 154 -9.85 5.59 -7.85
N ARG A 155 -10.79 5.65 -6.90
CA ARG A 155 -12.24 5.70 -7.17
C ARG A 155 -12.71 4.62 -8.15
N SER A 156 -12.26 3.37 -7.96
CA SER A 156 -12.79 2.25 -8.73
C SER A 156 -14.29 2.06 -8.44
N ILE A 157 -15.02 1.49 -9.39
CA ILE A 157 -16.45 1.17 -9.20
C ILE A 157 -16.64 0.28 -7.95
N ASN A 158 -15.75 -0.71 -7.76
CA ASN A 158 -15.82 -1.60 -6.61
C ASN A 158 -15.58 -0.84 -5.29
N THR A 159 -14.61 0.07 -5.26
CA THR A 159 -14.33 0.92 -4.10
C THR A 159 -15.55 1.78 -3.76
N ASP A 160 -16.19 2.40 -4.76
CA ASP A 160 -17.37 3.25 -4.54
C ASP A 160 -18.58 2.46 -4.01
N VAL A 161 -18.79 1.24 -4.50
CA VAL A 161 -19.81 0.33 -3.98
C VAL A 161 -19.49 -0.09 -2.54
N LEU A 162 -18.21 -0.40 -2.25
CA LEU A 162 -17.76 -0.73 -0.89
C LEU A 162 -17.98 0.43 0.09
N PHE A 163 -17.76 1.69 -0.30
CA PHE A 163 -18.10 2.83 0.54
C PHE A 163 -19.57 2.81 0.98
N GLY A 164 -20.48 2.59 0.03
CA GLY A 164 -21.91 2.51 0.34
C GLY A 164 -22.27 1.36 1.27
N LEU A 165 -21.64 0.19 1.05
CA LEU A 165 -21.85 -1.00 1.84
C LEU A 165 -21.26 -0.83 3.25
N LEU A 166 -20.01 -0.45 3.37
CA LEU A 166 -19.32 -0.30 4.66
C LEU A 166 -19.94 0.79 5.51
N LYS A 167 -20.50 1.85 4.91
CA LYS A 167 -21.29 2.85 5.66
C LYS A 167 -22.52 2.26 6.36
N LYS A 168 -23.10 1.17 5.83
CA LYS A 168 -24.18 0.44 6.49
C LYS A 168 -23.63 -0.50 7.55
N VAL A 169 -22.56 -1.24 7.23
CA VAL A 169 -21.96 -2.23 8.13
C VAL A 169 -21.44 -1.57 9.41
N VAL A 170 -20.73 -0.45 9.34
CA VAL A 170 -20.23 0.25 10.54
C VAL A 170 -21.36 0.76 11.46
N LYS A 171 -22.55 1.01 10.93
CA LYS A 171 -23.72 1.33 11.77
C LYS A 171 -24.27 0.13 12.52
N GLN A 172 -24.17 -1.06 11.93
CA GLN A 172 -24.68 -2.32 12.49
C GLN A 172 -23.67 -2.95 13.43
N ARG A 173 -22.37 -2.72 13.18
CA ARG A 173 -21.24 -3.28 13.91
C ARG A 173 -20.36 -2.17 14.52
N PRO A 174 -20.73 -1.65 15.69
CA PRO A 174 -19.96 -0.57 16.34
C PRO A 174 -18.50 -0.95 16.67
N GLU A 175 -18.22 -2.25 16.84
CA GLU A 175 -16.89 -2.78 17.11
C GLU A 175 -15.99 -2.85 15.88
N LEU A 176 -16.57 -2.91 14.67
CA LEU A 176 -15.79 -2.95 13.43
C LEU A 176 -15.10 -1.60 13.19
N LYS A 177 -13.80 -1.64 13.01
CA LYS A 177 -13.01 -0.47 12.65
C LYS A 177 -12.88 -0.34 11.15
N LEU A 178 -12.99 0.89 10.64
CA LEU A 178 -12.82 1.19 9.22
C LEU A 178 -11.75 2.26 9.04
N VAL A 179 -10.74 1.95 8.25
CA VAL A 179 -9.71 2.90 7.87
C VAL A 179 -9.81 3.15 6.36
N VAL A 180 -9.83 4.40 5.96
CA VAL A 180 -9.79 4.79 4.55
C VAL A 180 -8.48 5.52 4.29
N THR A 181 -7.66 5.01 3.39
CA THR A 181 -6.40 5.67 3.03
C THR A 181 -6.48 6.34 1.67
N SER A 182 -5.79 7.46 1.54
CA SER A 182 -5.75 8.24 0.30
C SER A 182 -4.39 8.91 0.12
N ALA A 183 -3.93 9.03 -1.11
CA ALA A 183 -2.75 9.82 -1.45
C ALA A 183 -3.08 11.30 -1.74
N THR A 184 -4.35 11.65 -1.86
CA THR A 184 -4.79 12.99 -2.24
C THR A 184 -5.52 13.71 -1.10
N LEU A 185 -5.65 15.05 -1.24
CA LEU A 185 -6.32 15.96 -0.29
C LEU A 185 -7.86 15.81 -0.25
N ASP A 186 -8.45 14.82 -0.92
CA ASP A 186 -9.88 14.55 -0.89
C ASP A 186 -10.40 14.03 0.48
N ALA A 187 -9.56 14.06 1.49
CA ALA A 187 -9.88 13.63 2.86
C ALA A 187 -11.18 14.26 3.40
N ALA A 188 -11.43 15.54 3.10
CA ALA A 188 -12.63 16.22 3.54
C ALA A 188 -13.92 15.57 2.99
N LYS A 189 -13.89 15.08 1.75
CA LYS A 189 -15.02 14.37 1.14
C LYS A 189 -15.28 13.04 1.85
N PHE A 190 -14.23 12.26 2.12
CA PHE A 190 -14.34 10.98 2.82
C PHE A 190 -14.77 11.18 4.27
N SER A 191 -14.20 12.17 4.97
CA SER A 191 -14.61 12.53 6.33
C SER A 191 -16.11 12.90 6.38
N GLY A 192 -16.56 13.80 5.50
CA GLY A 192 -17.97 14.18 5.41
C GLY A 192 -18.89 13.01 5.07
N TYR A 193 -18.45 12.10 4.20
CA TYR A 193 -19.21 10.90 3.85
C TYR A 193 -19.42 9.97 5.06
N PHE A 194 -18.43 9.85 5.93
CA PHE A 194 -18.48 9.07 7.18
C PHE A 194 -18.78 9.94 8.41
N HIS A 195 -19.71 10.89 8.28
CA HIS A 195 -20.25 11.68 9.40
C HIS A 195 -19.20 12.48 10.20
N GLY A 196 -18.19 13.01 9.53
CA GLY A 196 -17.15 13.80 10.18
C GLY A 196 -16.05 12.93 10.80
N ALA A 197 -15.78 11.75 10.23
CA ALA A 197 -14.71 10.91 10.71
C ALA A 197 -13.37 11.69 10.80
N PRO A 198 -12.59 11.50 11.88
CA PRO A 198 -11.33 12.18 12.05
C PRO A 198 -10.35 11.84 10.92
N THR A 199 -9.45 12.80 10.64
CA THR A 199 -8.46 12.68 9.60
C THR A 199 -7.06 12.86 10.18
N ILE A 200 -6.11 12.04 9.77
CA ILE A 200 -4.69 12.19 10.07
C ILE A 200 -3.89 12.24 8.78
N THR A 201 -2.90 13.14 8.73
CA THR A 201 -1.99 13.27 7.59
C THR A 201 -0.61 12.76 7.95
N ILE A 202 -0.09 11.83 7.14
CA ILE A 202 1.27 11.33 7.24
C ILE A 202 2.14 12.25 6.39
N PRO A 203 3.18 12.90 6.96
CA PRO A 203 4.07 13.74 6.18
C PRO A 203 4.79 12.91 5.11
N GLY A 204 4.85 13.42 3.89
CA GLY A 204 5.60 12.80 2.79
C GLY A 204 7.08 13.20 2.82
N ARG A 205 7.91 12.40 2.15
CA ARG A 205 9.25 12.84 1.73
C ARG A 205 9.10 13.47 0.35
N THR A 206 9.09 14.78 0.28
CA THR A 206 9.11 15.49 -1.00
C THR A 206 10.55 15.65 -1.47
N PHE A 207 10.83 15.17 -2.67
CA PHE A 207 12.06 15.50 -3.38
C PHE A 207 11.77 16.63 -4.37
N PRO A 208 12.70 17.56 -4.60
CA PRO A 208 12.51 18.57 -5.64
C PRO A 208 12.36 17.88 -6.98
N VAL A 209 11.33 18.25 -7.73
CA VAL A 209 11.05 17.72 -9.07
C VAL A 209 11.18 18.84 -10.06
N ALA A 210 12.19 18.77 -10.94
CA ALA A 210 12.30 19.65 -12.08
C ALA A 210 11.40 19.13 -13.22
N ILE A 211 10.59 20.03 -13.78
CA ILE A 211 9.73 19.68 -14.92
C ILE A 211 10.37 20.29 -16.17
N GLU A 212 10.80 19.44 -17.07
CA GLU A 212 11.42 19.84 -18.32
C GLU A 212 10.61 19.36 -19.53
N TYR A 213 10.61 20.13 -20.59
CA TYR A 213 9.90 19.81 -21.81
C TYR A 213 10.88 19.69 -22.98
N LEU A 214 10.63 18.75 -23.88
CA LEU A 214 11.35 18.67 -25.12
C LEU A 214 11.15 19.96 -25.93
N LYS A 215 12.21 20.47 -26.54
CA LYS A 215 12.16 21.69 -27.39
C LYS A 215 11.32 21.48 -28.65
N GLU A 216 11.27 20.23 -29.15
CA GLU A 216 10.53 19.87 -30.34
C GLU A 216 9.69 18.62 -30.12
N PRO A 217 8.53 18.50 -30.78
CA PRO A 217 7.71 17.29 -30.71
C PRO A 217 8.46 16.06 -31.23
N THR A 218 8.37 14.94 -30.54
CA THR A 218 8.99 13.69 -31.00
C THR A 218 8.00 12.81 -31.74
N GLN A 219 8.45 12.17 -32.81
CA GLN A 219 7.66 11.19 -33.55
C GLN A 219 7.64 9.81 -32.86
N ASN A 220 8.66 9.50 -32.05
CA ASN A 220 8.79 8.24 -31.34
C ASN A 220 9.11 8.50 -29.85
N TYR A 221 8.06 8.61 -29.05
CA TYR A 221 8.20 8.91 -27.61
C TYR A 221 8.96 7.81 -26.85
N ILE A 222 8.92 6.54 -27.29
CA ILE A 222 9.63 5.43 -26.63
C ILE A 222 11.14 5.63 -26.74
N ASN A 223 11.64 5.88 -27.95
CA ASN A 223 13.06 6.11 -28.17
C ASN A 223 13.55 7.39 -27.48
N SER A 224 12.76 8.46 -27.54
CA SER A 224 13.09 9.72 -26.86
C SER A 224 13.13 9.54 -25.35
N SER A 225 12.17 8.83 -24.77
CA SER A 225 12.17 8.51 -23.32
C SER A 225 13.39 7.69 -22.93
N PHE A 226 13.73 6.67 -23.73
CA PHE A 226 14.93 5.85 -23.47
C PHE A 226 16.21 6.70 -23.48
N THR A 227 16.35 7.58 -24.46
CA THR A 227 17.52 8.49 -24.56
C THR A 227 17.61 9.39 -23.34
N ILE A 228 16.50 10.02 -22.95
CA ILE A 228 16.45 10.92 -21.78
C ILE A 228 16.78 10.16 -20.49
N ILE A 229 16.19 8.97 -20.28
CA ILE A 229 16.48 8.15 -19.10
C ILE A 229 17.96 7.80 -19.04
N LYS A 230 18.55 7.43 -20.19
CA LYS A 230 19.99 7.13 -20.27
C LYS A 230 20.84 8.36 -19.95
N ASP A 231 20.48 9.52 -20.47
CA ASP A 231 21.21 10.77 -20.22
C ASP A 231 21.16 11.15 -18.74
N ILE A 232 19.98 11.09 -18.12
CA ILE A 232 19.81 11.34 -16.68
C ILE A 232 20.67 10.35 -15.88
N HIS A 233 20.58 9.05 -16.16
CA HIS A 233 21.33 8.03 -15.44
C HIS A 233 22.85 8.17 -15.58
N THR A 234 23.34 8.74 -16.69
CA THR A 234 24.78 8.86 -16.96
C THR A 234 25.36 10.18 -16.44
N ASN A 235 24.58 11.25 -16.41
CA ASN A 235 25.07 12.62 -16.21
C ASN A 235 24.58 13.27 -14.92
N GLU A 236 23.56 12.71 -14.26
CA GLU A 236 23.07 13.21 -12.98
C GLU A 236 23.52 12.31 -11.83
N PRO A 237 23.89 12.91 -10.66
CA PRO A 237 24.42 12.19 -9.51
C PRO A 237 23.37 11.32 -8.77
#